data_baedf2136a50b7d776da8d02545f73b3
#
_entry.id   baedf2136a50b7d776da8d02545f73b3
#
_cell.length_a   1.000
_cell.length_b   1.000
_cell.length_c   1.000
_cell.angle_alpha   90.00
_cell.angle_beta   90.00
_cell.angle_gamma   90.00
#
_symmetry.space_group_name_H-M   'P 1'
#
loop_
_entity.id
_entity.type
_entity.pdbx_description
1 polymer ?
#
loop_
_entity_poly.entity_id
_entity_poly.type
_entity_poly.pdbx_seq_one_letter_code
_entity_poly.pdbx_strand_id
1 'polypeptide(L)'
;MVRASQITVYGLGLINAMLAKRPYVVYDNTTLNEKHNVLPTRHMVANHKHPEFPILRYFAIGIGGIPIIEDVNQYRYSQHSPLDAALFKQIPFAIKPVDNDFLPSERDKYRIRVPMDIRGDKYWAYYLKTTTSVDYRGYSYIVRKVNGEDVLSMLDINTDKFLNPEPSFKPLSKEDMLTAPTVINRFKLELELDERDQLELQNVLHLLDLPVTTKITEIGVCFGHNVLTNDGYELIDAQIAYHIDVDLDVSVTFDARIPFKENIELGGAEPLWISKVN
;
A
#
# COMPACT_ATOMS: atom_id res chain seq x y z
N MET A 1 5.13 -12.11 -7.44
CA MET A 1 5.77 -11.02 -8.23
C MET A 1 4.89 -9.80 -8.18
N VAL A 2 5.43 -8.58 -7.92
CA VAL A 2 4.67 -7.32 -8.01
C VAL A 2 4.44 -7.00 -9.49
N ARG A 3 3.19 -6.73 -9.87
CA ARG A 3 2.80 -6.46 -11.28
C ARG A 3 2.55 -4.98 -11.52
N ALA A 4 1.82 -4.34 -10.61
CA ALA A 4 1.54 -2.91 -10.68
C ALA A 4 1.38 -2.35 -9.27
N SER A 5 1.60 -1.05 -9.12
CA SER A 5 1.30 -0.33 -7.89
C SER A 5 0.62 0.99 -8.24
N GLN A 6 -0.39 1.36 -7.47
CA GLN A 6 -1.15 2.58 -7.68
C GLN A 6 -1.40 3.29 -6.35
N ILE A 7 -1.08 4.57 -6.29
CA ILE A 7 -1.42 5.42 -5.15
C ILE A 7 -2.91 5.79 -5.21
N THR A 8 -3.55 5.80 -4.05
CA THR A 8 -4.94 6.22 -3.91
C THR A 8 -5.04 7.73 -3.67
N VAL A 9 -6.23 8.28 -3.86
CA VAL A 9 -6.51 9.68 -3.47
C VAL A 9 -6.33 9.91 -1.96
N TYR A 10 -6.53 8.88 -1.15
CA TYR A 10 -6.32 8.92 0.31
C TYR A 10 -4.84 9.01 0.65
N GLY A 11 -3.99 8.20 -0.02
CA GLY A 11 -2.54 8.26 0.12
C GLY A 11 -1.98 9.60 -0.34
N LEU A 12 -2.43 10.13 -1.47
CA LEU A 12 -2.08 11.48 -1.93
C LEU A 12 -2.53 12.56 -0.94
N GLY A 13 -3.74 12.42 -0.38
CA GLY A 13 -4.26 13.32 0.65
C GLY A 13 -3.38 13.36 1.89
N LEU A 14 -2.90 12.19 2.35
CA LEU A 14 -1.97 12.09 3.48
C LEU A 14 -0.64 12.79 3.18
N ILE A 15 -0.03 12.51 2.02
CA ILE A 15 1.22 13.15 1.58
C ILE A 15 1.05 14.68 1.54
N ASN A 16 -0.03 15.16 0.93
CA ASN A 16 -0.32 16.60 0.84
C ASN A 16 -0.50 17.25 2.21
N ALA A 17 -1.19 16.57 3.16
CA ALA A 17 -1.36 17.04 4.51
C ALA A 17 0.00 17.15 5.24
N MET A 18 0.87 16.15 5.06
CA MET A 18 2.24 16.16 5.61
C MET A 18 3.08 17.32 5.05
N LEU A 19 3.11 17.48 3.73
CA LEU A 19 3.90 18.53 3.04
C LEU A 19 3.39 19.93 3.39
N ALA A 20 2.06 20.12 3.39
CA ALA A 20 1.43 21.39 3.71
C ALA A 20 1.37 21.67 5.22
N LYS A 21 1.79 20.74 6.07
CA LYS A 21 1.67 20.79 7.54
C LYS A 21 0.22 21.07 7.99
N ARG A 22 -0.73 20.53 7.27
CA ARG A 22 -2.18 20.64 7.55
C ARG A 22 -2.68 19.39 8.24
N PRO A 23 -3.80 19.48 8.97
CA PRO A 23 -4.49 18.30 9.46
C PRO A 23 -4.91 17.41 8.28
N TYR A 24 -4.81 16.09 8.49
CA TYR A 24 -5.39 15.11 7.60
C TYR A 24 -6.87 14.89 7.97
N VAL A 25 -7.74 14.91 6.97
CA VAL A 25 -9.19 14.77 7.16
C VAL A 25 -9.65 13.47 6.54
N VAL A 26 -10.33 12.65 7.34
CA VAL A 26 -10.95 11.39 6.90
C VAL A 26 -12.42 11.64 6.54
N TYR A 27 -12.87 11.12 5.42
CA TYR A 27 -14.25 11.24 4.95
C TYR A 27 -15.03 9.94 5.18
N ASP A 28 -16.36 10.04 5.23
CA ASP A 28 -17.27 8.90 5.35
C ASP A 28 -17.12 7.94 4.17
N ASN A 29 -17.31 6.64 4.43
CA ASN A 29 -17.22 5.57 3.45
C ASN A 29 -15.85 5.41 2.77
N THR A 30 -14.78 5.77 3.46
CA THR A 30 -13.41 5.68 2.93
C THR A 30 -12.48 4.85 3.80
N THR A 31 -12.97 4.24 4.87
CA THR A 31 -12.15 3.49 5.83
C THR A 31 -12.43 1.99 5.81
N LEU A 32 -11.43 1.20 6.13
CA LEU A 32 -11.58 -0.22 6.34
C LEU A 32 -12.38 -0.54 7.63
N ASN A 33 -12.40 0.38 8.59
CA ASN A 33 -13.23 0.26 9.79
C ASN A 33 -14.72 0.25 9.43
N GLU A 34 -15.14 1.14 8.54
CA GLU A 34 -16.52 1.16 8.03
C GLU A 34 -16.83 -0.07 7.20
N LYS A 35 -15.91 -0.48 6.30
CA LYS A 35 -16.08 -1.69 5.49
C LYS A 35 -16.34 -2.92 6.35
N HIS A 36 -15.65 -3.07 7.47
CA HIS A 36 -15.78 -4.23 8.35
C HIS A 36 -16.74 -4.00 9.52
N ASN A 37 -17.36 -2.81 9.59
CA ASN A 37 -18.30 -2.41 10.65
C ASN A 37 -17.71 -2.63 12.07
N VAL A 38 -16.44 -2.26 12.24
CA VAL A 38 -15.70 -2.36 13.51
C VAL A 38 -15.14 -1.01 13.88
N LEU A 39 -15.30 -0.64 15.15
CA LEU A 39 -14.89 0.65 15.71
C LEU A 39 -15.49 1.84 14.94
N PRO A 40 -16.25 2.70 15.59
CA PRO A 40 -16.80 3.85 14.92
C PRO A 40 -15.65 4.68 14.34
N THR A 41 -15.75 5.01 13.07
CA THR A 41 -14.88 5.97 12.43
C THR A 41 -14.95 7.26 13.22
N ARG A 42 -13.83 7.73 13.72
CA ARG A 42 -13.83 8.95 14.55
C ARG A 42 -13.58 10.21 13.74
N HIS A 43 -13.27 10.06 12.44
CA HIS A 43 -12.90 11.18 11.56
C HIS A 43 -11.89 12.11 12.24
N MET A 44 -10.87 11.51 12.87
CA MET A 44 -9.90 12.30 13.60
C MET A 44 -9.15 13.23 12.66
N VAL A 45 -9.13 14.48 13.04
CA VAL A 45 -8.32 15.50 12.38
C VAL A 45 -7.05 15.68 13.19
N ALA A 46 -5.97 15.02 12.78
CA ALA A 46 -4.68 15.11 13.48
C ALA A 46 -3.72 16.07 12.76
N ASN A 47 -3.09 16.95 13.51
CA ASN A 47 -1.97 17.77 13.01
C ASN A 47 -0.74 16.86 12.84
N HIS A 48 0.09 17.09 11.80
CA HIS A 48 1.31 16.33 11.50
C HIS A 48 2.31 16.21 12.66
N LYS A 49 2.24 17.07 13.67
CA LYS A 49 3.04 17.00 14.91
C LYS A 49 2.37 16.19 16.01
N HIS A 50 1.11 15.79 15.82
CA HIS A 50 0.40 15.02 16.82
C HIS A 50 0.92 13.59 16.84
N PRO A 51 1.15 12.96 18.00
CA PRO A 51 1.59 11.56 18.09
C PRO A 51 0.68 10.57 17.39
N GLU A 52 -0.60 10.91 17.26
CA GLU A 52 -1.63 10.12 16.58
C GLU A 52 -1.79 10.47 15.10
N PHE A 53 -0.85 11.22 14.49
CA PHE A 53 -0.90 11.45 13.05
C PHE A 53 -0.82 10.12 12.31
N PRO A 54 -1.67 9.91 11.26
CA PRO A 54 -1.70 8.64 10.55
C PRO A 54 -0.34 8.29 9.96
N ILE A 55 0.09 7.05 10.19
CA ILE A 55 1.36 6.55 9.66
C ILE A 55 1.13 5.36 8.73
N LEU A 56 1.91 5.31 7.65
CA LEU A 56 1.93 4.21 6.70
C LEU A 56 2.70 3.04 7.31
N ARG A 57 1.98 2.08 7.91
CA ARG A 57 2.61 1.01 8.70
C ARG A 57 1.89 -0.33 8.65
N TYR A 58 0.84 -0.44 7.87
CA TYR A 58 0.00 -1.63 7.84
C TYR A 58 -0.22 -2.08 6.42
N PHE A 59 -0.58 -3.35 6.26
CA PHE A 59 -1.01 -3.84 4.96
C PHE A 59 -2.16 -4.83 5.10
N ALA A 60 -2.98 -4.87 4.05
CA ALA A 60 -4.07 -5.80 3.82
C ALA A 60 -3.71 -6.72 2.67
N ILE A 61 -4.32 -7.90 2.62
CA ILE A 61 -4.20 -8.86 1.52
C ILE A 61 -5.57 -9.22 0.97
N GLY A 62 -5.61 -9.56 -0.31
CA GLY A 62 -6.84 -9.97 -0.97
C GLY A 62 -6.59 -10.93 -2.14
N ILE A 63 -7.69 -11.49 -2.63
CA ILE A 63 -7.72 -12.54 -3.65
C ILE A 63 -8.66 -12.19 -4.82
N GLY A 64 -9.06 -10.92 -4.96
CA GLY A 64 -10.10 -10.48 -5.91
C GLY A 64 -9.58 -9.91 -7.23
N GLY A 65 -8.27 -9.67 -7.35
CA GLY A 65 -7.69 -8.94 -8.49
C GLY A 65 -7.60 -9.70 -9.82
N ILE A 66 -7.99 -10.98 -9.89
CA ILE A 66 -7.92 -11.79 -11.13
C ILE A 66 -9.27 -12.43 -11.40
N PRO A 67 -10.12 -11.87 -12.27
CA PRO A 67 -11.25 -12.61 -12.79
C PRO A 67 -10.77 -13.71 -13.75
N ILE A 68 -11.17 -14.95 -13.50
CA ILE A 68 -11.04 -16.04 -14.48
C ILE A 68 -12.10 -15.80 -15.55
N ILE A 69 -11.66 -15.49 -16.76
CA ILE A 69 -12.56 -15.48 -17.91
C ILE A 69 -12.46 -16.89 -18.53
N GLU A 70 -13.49 -17.70 -18.33
CA GLU A 70 -13.54 -19.12 -18.73
C GLU A 70 -13.38 -19.34 -20.24
N ASP A 71 -13.63 -18.35 -21.09
CA ASP A 71 -13.76 -18.55 -22.54
C ASP A 71 -12.51 -18.33 -23.39
N VAL A 72 -11.40 -17.78 -22.87
CA VAL A 72 -10.27 -17.37 -23.72
C VAL A 72 -8.87 -17.71 -23.19
N ASN A 73 -8.70 -18.41 -22.12
CA ASN A 73 -7.37 -18.61 -21.47
C ASN A 73 -6.59 -17.29 -21.22
N GLN A 74 -7.27 -16.16 -21.17
CA GLN A 74 -6.69 -14.86 -20.91
C GLN A 74 -7.12 -14.36 -19.54
N TYR A 75 -6.16 -14.26 -18.63
CA TYR A 75 -6.37 -13.59 -17.35
C TYR A 75 -6.42 -12.08 -17.59
N ARG A 76 -7.58 -11.49 -17.37
CA ARG A 76 -7.74 -10.03 -17.35
C ARG A 76 -7.54 -9.55 -15.92
N TYR A 77 -6.47 -8.82 -15.68
CA TYR A 77 -6.25 -8.17 -14.40
C TYR A 77 -7.20 -6.98 -14.27
N SER A 78 -7.97 -6.95 -13.20
CA SER A 78 -8.70 -5.76 -12.81
C SER A 78 -7.76 -4.90 -11.98
N GLN A 79 -7.37 -3.76 -12.51
CA GLN A 79 -6.59 -2.78 -11.76
C GLN A 79 -7.53 -2.02 -10.82
N HIS A 80 -7.04 -1.74 -9.60
CA HIS A 80 -7.74 -0.85 -8.70
C HIS A 80 -7.79 0.57 -9.26
N SER A 81 -8.92 1.25 -9.01
CA SER A 81 -9.04 2.68 -9.22
C SER A 81 -8.32 3.44 -8.11
N PRO A 82 -7.75 4.63 -8.38
CA PRO A 82 -7.24 5.51 -7.32
C PRO A 82 -8.31 5.90 -6.27
N LEU A 83 -9.58 5.73 -6.59
CA LEU A 83 -10.71 6.02 -5.71
C LEU A 83 -11.12 4.84 -4.83
N ASP A 84 -10.60 3.64 -5.08
CA ASP A 84 -10.98 2.46 -4.33
C ASP A 84 -10.44 2.56 -2.89
N ALA A 85 -11.35 2.53 -1.93
CA ALA A 85 -11.04 2.59 -0.50
C ALA A 85 -10.75 1.22 0.11
N ALA A 86 -10.92 0.14 -0.65
CA ALA A 86 -10.78 -1.23 -0.18
C ALA A 86 -10.29 -2.16 -1.30
N LEU A 87 -9.79 -3.35 -0.94
CA LEU A 87 -9.50 -4.43 -1.88
C LEU A 87 -10.79 -5.04 -2.43
N PHE A 88 -10.74 -5.61 -3.63
CA PHE A 88 -11.89 -6.28 -4.26
C PHE A 88 -12.42 -7.43 -3.40
N LYS A 89 -11.52 -8.31 -2.96
CA LYS A 89 -11.85 -9.41 -2.07
C LYS A 89 -10.77 -9.58 -1.00
N GLN A 90 -10.86 -8.75 0.04
CA GLN A 90 -9.96 -8.82 1.17
C GLN A 90 -10.20 -10.10 1.96
N ILE A 91 -9.10 -10.76 2.38
CA ILE A 91 -9.11 -11.90 3.30
C ILE A 91 -8.35 -11.54 4.58
N PRO A 92 -8.69 -12.16 5.73
CA PRO A 92 -7.91 -11.96 6.95
C PRO A 92 -6.57 -12.70 6.88
N PHE A 93 -5.60 -12.23 7.65
CA PHE A 93 -4.32 -12.92 7.88
C PHE A 93 -4.46 -14.12 8.80
N ALA A 94 -5.38 -14.05 9.75
CA ALA A 94 -5.64 -15.11 10.70
C ALA A 94 -7.10 -15.08 11.12
N ILE A 95 -7.62 -16.27 11.45
CA ILE A 95 -8.93 -16.48 12.09
C ILE A 95 -8.70 -17.35 13.32
N LYS A 96 -9.07 -16.84 14.51
CA LYS A 96 -8.89 -17.52 15.80
C LYS A 96 -10.22 -17.73 16.51
N PRO A 97 -10.44 -18.88 17.14
CA PRO A 97 -11.59 -19.06 18.03
C PRO A 97 -11.59 -18.01 19.14
N VAL A 98 -12.77 -17.54 19.54
CA VAL A 98 -12.89 -16.48 20.57
C VAL A 98 -12.30 -16.91 21.91
N ASP A 99 -12.39 -18.19 22.25
CA ASP A 99 -11.86 -18.80 23.48
C ASP A 99 -10.36 -19.17 23.40
N ASN A 100 -9.77 -19.13 22.20
CA ASN A 100 -8.35 -19.41 21.96
C ASN A 100 -7.73 -18.39 21.00
N ASP A 101 -7.83 -17.13 21.36
CA ASP A 101 -7.31 -16.01 20.60
C ASP A 101 -5.79 -15.85 20.76
N PHE A 102 -5.20 -14.99 19.94
CA PHE A 102 -3.80 -14.61 20.08
C PHE A 102 -3.48 -14.02 21.46
N LEU A 103 -2.29 -14.32 21.96
CA LEU A 103 -1.74 -13.60 23.10
C LEU A 103 -1.59 -12.10 22.76
N PRO A 104 -1.65 -11.21 23.75
CA PRO A 104 -1.52 -9.75 23.50
C PRO A 104 -0.29 -9.37 22.66
N SER A 105 0.87 -9.97 22.93
CA SER A 105 2.11 -9.71 22.18
C SER A 105 2.09 -10.18 20.72
N GLU A 106 1.29 -11.20 20.43
CA GLU A 106 1.10 -11.72 19.07
C GLU A 106 0.09 -10.85 18.33
N ARG A 107 -0.99 -10.47 19.04
CA ARG A 107 -2.05 -9.62 18.51
C ARG A 107 -1.54 -8.23 18.10
N ASP A 108 -0.49 -7.73 18.74
CA ASP A 108 0.14 -6.45 18.39
C ASP A 108 0.65 -6.38 16.94
N LYS A 109 0.86 -7.53 16.29
CA LYS A 109 1.21 -7.58 14.87
C LYS A 109 0.03 -7.34 13.94
N TYR A 110 -1.21 -7.41 14.44
CA TYR A 110 -2.41 -7.34 13.63
C TYR A 110 -3.31 -6.17 14.04
N ARG A 111 -4.15 -5.73 13.11
CA ARG A 111 -5.18 -4.69 13.33
C ARG A 111 -6.46 -5.07 12.60
N ILE A 112 -7.52 -4.31 12.85
CA ILE A 112 -8.88 -4.57 12.33
C ILE A 112 -9.32 -5.99 12.70
N ARG A 113 -9.62 -6.17 13.99
CA ARG A 113 -10.16 -7.39 14.56
C ARG A 113 -11.67 -7.42 14.40
N VAL A 114 -12.19 -8.37 13.65
CA VAL A 114 -13.60 -8.47 13.27
C VAL A 114 -14.20 -9.72 13.88
N PRO A 115 -15.35 -9.64 14.60
CA PRO A 115 -16.06 -10.84 15.01
C PRO A 115 -16.65 -11.54 13.78
N MET A 116 -16.50 -12.84 13.71
CA MET A 116 -16.97 -13.68 12.61
C MET A 116 -17.65 -14.92 13.16
N ASP A 117 -18.78 -15.30 12.54
CA ASP A 117 -19.45 -16.58 12.80
C ASP A 117 -19.21 -17.49 11.60
N ILE A 118 -18.64 -18.66 11.87
CA ILE A 118 -18.38 -19.67 10.84
C ILE A 118 -19.03 -20.96 11.31
N ARG A 119 -20.09 -21.38 10.62
CA ARG A 119 -20.84 -22.62 10.90
C ARG A 119 -21.37 -22.72 12.34
N GLY A 120 -21.66 -21.56 12.99
CA GLY A 120 -22.17 -21.46 14.34
C GLY A 120 -21.10 -21.28 15.42
N ASP A 121 -19.83 -21.40 15.08
CA ASP A 121 -18.71 -21.13 15.98
C ASP A 121 -18.23 -19.68 15.83
N LYS A 122 -17.83 -19.08 16.95
CA LYS A 122 -17.41 -17.68 17.02
C LYS A 122 -15.90 -17.54 16.92
N TYR A 123 -15.49 -16.65 16.03
CA TYR A 123 -14.08 -16.36 15.74
C TYR A 123 -13.78 -14.88 15.76
N TRP A 124 -12.48 -14.59 15.87
CA TRP A 124 -11.88 -13.28 15.56
C TRP A 124 -11.09 -13.37 14.26
N ALA A 125 -11.40 -12.52 13.30
CA ALA A 125 -10.67 -12.39 12.04
C ALA A 125 -9.83 -11.12 12.03
N TYR A 126 -8.57 -11.21 11.59
CA TYR A 126 -7.59 -10.11 11.61
C TYR A 126 -7.24 -9.69 10.19
N TYR A 127 -7.64 -8.48 9.80
CA TYR A 127 -7.60 -8.04 8.40
C TYR A 127 -6.41 -7.17 8.03
N LEU A 128 -5.65 -6.66 8.98
CA LEU A 128 -4.43 -5.90 8.73
C LEU A 128 -3.27 -6.49 9.51
N LYS A 129 -2.07 -6.43 8.93
CA LYS A 129 -0.81 -6.77 9.58
C LYS A 129 0.13 -5.57 9.54
N THR A 130 0.98 -5.44 10.57
CA THR A 130 2.04 -4.43 10.61
C THR A 130 3.14 -4.75 9.61
N THR A 131 3.74 -3.72 9.00
CA THR A 131 4.94 -3.88 8.19
C THR A 131 6.15 -4.16 9.08
N THR A 132 7.14 -4.91 8.58
CA THR A 132 8.33 -5.28 9.34
C THR A 132 9.26 -4.08 9.52
N SER A 133 9.51 -3.36 8.43
CA SER A 133 10.30 -2.13 8.47
C SER A 133 9.85 -1.14 7.41
N VAL A 134 10.14 0.14 7.66
CA VAL A 134 9.95 1.22 6.70
C VAL A 134 11.25 2.00 6.61
N ASP A 135 11.91 1.93 5.48
CA ASP A 135 13.06 2.78 5.20
C ASP A 135 12.59 4.08 4.54
N TYR A 136 12.44 5.12 5.35
CA TYR A 136 12.02 6.45 4.90
C TYR A 136 13.11 7.25 4.18
N ARG A 137 14.32 6.69 4.05
CA ARG A 137 15.36 7.34 3.26
C ARG A 137 14.94 7.30 1.80
N GLY A 138 14.54 8.45 1.27
CA GLY A 138 14.20 8.58 -0.14
C GLY A 138 15.44 8.35 -1.03
N TYR A 139 15.27 7.51 -2.04
CA TYR A 139 16.27 7.33 -3.08
C TYR A 139 15.74 7.95 -4.36
N SER A 140 16.47 8.93 -4.91
CA SER A 140 16.09 9.56 -6.17
C SER A 140 16.79 8.88 -7.34
N TYR A 141 16.04 8.65 -8.42
CA TYR A 141 16.53 8.03 -9.65
C TYR A 141 16.10 8.85 -10.85
N ILE A 142 16.97 8.89 -11.87
CA ILE A 142 16.59 9.31 -13.20
C ILE A 142 16.15 8.09 -13.99
N VAL A 143 14.97 8.14 -14.57
CA VAL A 143 14.45 7.14 -15.49
C VAL A 143 14.65 7.66 -16.91
N ARG A 144 15.35 6.92 -17.73
CA ARG A 144 15.52 7.22 -19.16
C ARG A 144 15.01 6.06 -19.98
N LYS A 145 14.38 6.35 -21.11
CA LYS A 145 14.05 5.30 -22.08
C LYS A 145 15.24 5.03 -22.99
N VAL A 146 15.71 3.78 -22.95
CA VAL A 146 16.77 3.31 -23.84
C VAL A 146 16.20 2.09 -24.61
N ASN A 147 16.11 2.19 -25.93
CA ASN A 147 15.51 1.16 -26.79
C ASN A 147 14.07 0.75 -26.39
N GLY A 148 13.28 1.70 -25.84
CA GLY A 148 11.92 1.44 -25.39
C GLY A 148 11.80 0.91 -23.96
N GLU A 149 12.90 0.58 -23.30
CA GLU A 149 12.95 0.11 -21.92
C GLU A 149 13.32 1.24 -20.93
N ASP A 150 12.76 1.21 -19.75
CA ASP A 150 13.07 2.17 -18.69
C ASP A 150 14.37 1.78 -17.97
N VAL A 151 15.41 2.59 -18.15
CA VAL A 151 16.70 2.44 -17.45
C VAL A 151 16.75 3.41 -16.28
N LEU A 152 16.95 2.87 -15.08
CA LEU A 152 17.08 3.64 -13.85
C LEU A 152 18.53 3.90 -13.52
N SER A 153 18.87 5.15 -13.27
CA SER A 153 20.17 5.56 -12.74
C SER A 153 19.96 6.32 -11.43
N MET A 154 20.72 5.95 -10.40
CA MET A 154 20.65 6.67 -9.12
C MET A 154 21.07 8.12 -9.33
N LEU A 155 20.29 9.05 -8.79
CA LEU A 155 20.56 10.48 -8.88
C LEU A 155 21.35 10.91 -7.63
N ASP A 156 22.56 11.43 -7.83
CA ASP A 156 23.26 12.17 -6.80
C ASP A 156 22.66 13.57 -6.71
N ILE A 157 21.92 13.84 -5.64
CA ILE A 157 21.29 15.14 -5.38
C ILE A 157 22.26 16.15 -4.72
N ASN A 158 23.44 15.71 -4.28
CA ASN A 158 24.43 16.54 -3.62
C ASN A 158 25.42 17.16 -4.63
N THR A 159 24.90 17.86 -5.62
CA THR A 159 25.73 18.48 -6.66
C THR A 159 25.43 19.98 -6.75
N ASP A 160 26.47 20.79 -6.89
CA ASP A 160 26.38 22.24 -7.04
C ASP A 160 25.58 22.67 -8.29
N LYS A 161 25.45 21.77 -9.28
CA LYS A 161 24.69 22.01 -10.50
C LYS A 161 23.19 22.27 -10.25
N PHE A 162 22.64 21.66 -9.20
CA PHE A 162 21.24 21.88 -8.85
C PHE A 162 21.00 23.16 -8.07
N LEU A 163 22.03 23.64 -7.37
CA LEU A 163 21.96 24.90 -6.65
C LEU A 163 22.06 26.11 -7.61
N ASN A 164 22.77 25.95 -8.72
CA ASN A 164 23.00 26.99 -9.72
C ASN A 164 22.46 26.55 -11.09
N PRO A 165 21.13 26.50 -11.27
CA PRO A 165 20.55 26.03 -12.51
C PRO A 165 20.76 27.06 -13.64
N GLU A 166 21.18 26.58 -14.81
CA GLU A 166 21.27 27.39 -16.00
C GLU A 166 20.00 27.24 -16.86
N PRO A 167 19.39 28.34 -17.31
CA PRO A 167 18.20 28.24 -18.14
C PRO A 167 18.54 27.61 -19.50
N SER A 168 17.70 26.70 -19.98
CA SER A 168 17.82 26.13 -21.31
C SER A 168 17.05 27.02 -22.31
N PHE A 169 17.76 27.55 -23.32
CA PHE A 169 17.16 28.36 -24.37
C PHE A 169 16.72 27.56 -25.61
N LYS A 170 16.86 26.23 -25.59
CA LYS A 170 16.41 25.41 -26.72
C LYS A 170 14.91 25.15 -26.61
N PRO A 171 14.12 25.52 -27.63
CA PRO A 171 12.73 25.08 -27.69
C PRO A 171 12.71 23.57 -27.75
N LEU A 172 11.91 22.96 -26.86
CA LEU A 172 11.74 21.51 -26.80
C LEU A 172 10.79 21.09 -27.93
N SER A 173 11.19 20.10 -28.71
CA SER A 173 10.29 19.48 -29.67
C SER A 173 9.29 18.56 -28.91
N LYS A 174 8.18 18.24 -29.57
CA LYS A 174 7.20 17.30 -29.01
C LYS A 174 7.83 15.93 -28.72
N GLU A 175 8.83 15.55 -29.48
CA GLU A 175 9.59 14.31 -29.37
C GLU A 175 10.53 14.35 -28.16
N ASP A 176 11.17 15.50 -27.90
CA ASP A 176 11.98 15.72 -26.70
C ASP A 176 11.11 15.64 -25.43
N MET A 177 9.85 16.08 -25.51
CA MET A 177 8.90 15.97 -24.39
C MET A 177 8.56 14.52 -24.05
N LEU A 178 8.36 13.67 -25.04
CA LEU A 178 8.01 12.25 -24.84
C LEU A 178 9.19 11.40 -24.35
N THR A 179 10.42 11.85 -24.58
CA THR A 179 11.65 11.15 -24.20
C THR A 179 12.39 11.81 -23.03
N ALA A 180 11.83 12.87 -22.45
CA ALA A 180 12.44 13.55 -21.32
C ALA A 180 12.67 12.59 -20.14
N PRO A 181 13.84 12.65 -19.49
CA PRO A 181 14.09 11.86 -18.31
C PRO A 181 13.15 12.27 -17.19
N THR A 182 12.57 11.27 -16.50
CA THR A 182 11.70 11.49 -15.36
C THR A 182 12.49 11.26 -14.08
N VAL A 183 12.34 12.14 -13.09
CA VAL A 183 12.88 11.91 -11.74
C VAL A 183 11.82 11.22 -10.92
N ILE A 184 12.22 10.12 -10.28
CA ILE A 184 11.37 9.41 -9.34
C ILE A 184 12.07 9.32 -7.99
N ASN A 185 11.29 9.49 -6.93
CA ASN A 185 11.74 9.19 -5.59
C ASN A 185 11.14 7.85 -5.14
N ARG A 186 11.93 7.05 -4.42
CA ARG A 186 11.51 5.74 -3.91
C ARG A 186 11.84 5.64 -2.44
N PHE A 187 10.95 5.07 -1.67
CA PHE A 187 11.23 4.55 -0.34
C PHE A 187 10.97 3.04 -0.30
N LYS A 188 11.51 2.37 0.69
CA LYS A 188 11.31 0.93 0.86
C LYS A 188 10.32 0.66 1.98
N LEU A 189 9.39 -0.22 1.69
CA LEU A 189 8.52 -0.83 2.68
C LEU A 189 8.75 -2.34 2.64
N GLU A 190 9.01 -2.95 3.79
CA GLU A 190 9.15 -4.39 3.90
C GLU A 190 7.85 -4.99 4.43
N LEU A 191 7.23 -5.82 3.62
CA LEU A 191 6.08 -6.64 3.96
C LEU A 191 6.58 -8.06 4.12
N GLU A 192 6.32 -8.67 5.26
CA GLU A 192 6.78 -10.02 5.57
C GLU A 192 5.59 -10.90 5.93
N LEU A 193 5.55 -12.07 5.29
CA LEU A 193 4.73 -13.20 5.71
C LEU A 193 5.70 -14.32 6.10
N ASP A 194 5.84 -14.55 7.40
CA ASP A 194 6.70 -15.61 7.94
C ASP A 194 6.02 -16.99 7.86
N GLU A 195 6.71 -18.04 8.27
CA GLU A 195 6.16 -19.41 8.25
C GLU A 195 4.88 -19.54 9.07
N ARG A 196 4.77 -18.80 10.16
CA ARG A 196 3.58 -18.79 10.99
C ARG A 196 2.40 -18.12 10.28
N ASP A 197 2.63 -16.98 9.63
CA ASP A 197 1.60 -16.32 8.81
C ASP A 197 1.10 -17.26 7.71
N GLN A 198 1.98 -18.02 7.12
CA GLN A 198 1.65 -18.99 6.09
C GLN A 198 0.70 -20.07 6.63
N LEU A 199 0.99 -20.61 7.82
CA LEU A 199 0.11 -21.59 8.47
C LEU A 199 -1.26 -20.98 8.83
N GLU A 200 -1.26 -19.74 9.33
CA GLU A 200 -2.51 -19.03 9.63
C GLU A 200 -3.33 -18.79 8.35
N LEU A 201 -2.69 -18.40 7.25
CA LEU A 201 -3.37 -18.21 5.96
C LEU A 201 -3.95 -19.53 5.41
N GLN A 202 -3.24 -20.65 5.54
CA GLN A 202 -3.79 -21.95 5.16
C GLN A 202 -5.04 -22.30 5.98
N ASN A 203 -5.01 -22.00 7.29
CA ASN A 203 -6.17 -22.17 8.15
C ASN A 203 -7.33 -21.24 7.72
N VAL A 204 -7.04 -20.00 7.37
CA VAL A 204 -8.02 -19.04 6.81
C VAL A 204 -8.69 -19.60 5.56
N LEU A 205 -7.90 -20.13 4.60
CA LEU A 205 -8.43 -20.72 3.38
C LEU A 205 -9.36 -21.88 3.69
N HIS A 206 -8.96 -22.74 4.62
CA HIS A 206 -9.80 -23.87 5.05
C HIS A 206 -11.11 -23.43 5.71
N LEU A 207 -11.06 -22.49 6.65
CA LEU A 207 -12.25 -22.00 7.35
C LEU A 207 -13.23 -21.26 6.44
N LEU A 208 -12.71 -20.57 5.41
CA LEU A 208 -13.53 -19.84 4.43
C LEU A 208 -13.94 -20.68 3.20
N ASP A 209 -13.69 -21.99 3.21
CA ASP A 209 -13.95 -22.90 2.08
C ASP A 209 -13.30 -22.44 0.78
N LEU A 210 -12.11 -21.83 0.85
CA LEU A 210 -11.34 -21.40 -0.30
C LEU A 210 -10.36 -22.50 -0.75
N PRO A 211 -10.12 -22.64 -2.06
CA PRO A 211 -9.16 -23.62 -2.57
C PRO A 211 -7.76 -23.40 -2.00
N VAL A 212 -7.02 -24.48 -1.70
CA VAL A 212 -5.63 -24.42 -1.24
C VAL A 212 -4.67 -23.81 -2.28
N THR A 213 -5.09 -23.79 -3.53
CA THR A 213 -4.37 -23.13 -4.65
C THR A 213 -4.68 -21.65 -4.77
N THR A 214 -5.45 -21.09 -3.81
CA THR A 214 -5.76 -19.65 -3.79
C THR A 214 -4.48 -18.84 -3.70
N LYS A 215 -4.38 -17.82 -4.54
CA LYS A 215 -3.26 -16.88 -4.55
C LYS A 215 -3.66 -15.54 -3.97
N ILE A 216 -2.71 -14.88 -3.32
CA ILE A 216 -2.83 -13.47 -3.00
C ILE A 216 -2.59 -12.69 -4.28
N THR A 217 -3.56 -11.90 -4.71
CA THR A 217 -3.53 -11.15 -5.97
C THR A 217 -3.51 -9.64 -5.77
N GLU A 218 -3.80 -9.20 -4.56
CA GLU A 218 -3.89 -7.78 -4.22
C GLU A 218 -3.34 -7.53 -2.81
N ILE A 219 -2.60 -6.44 -2.67
CA ILE A 219 -2.13 -5.92 -1.39
C ILE A 219 -2.55 -4.46 -1.28
N GLY A 220 -3.11 -4.09 -0.13
CA GLY A 220 -3.37 -2.70 0.22
C GLY A 220 -2.38 -2.23 1.27
N VAL A 221 -1.56 -1.24 0.97
CA VAL A 221 -0.73 -0.61 2.00
C VAL A 221 -1.52 0.46 2.70
N CYS A 222 -1.63 0.34 4.02
CA CYS A 222 -2.59 1.08 4.82
C CYS A 222 -1.92 2.02 5.82
N PHE A 223 -2.63 3.07 6.15
CA PHE A 223 -2.34 3.98 7.25
C PHE A 223 -3.60 4.18 8.10
N GLY A 224 -3.42 4.74 9.28
CA GLY A 224 -4.51 5.04 10.21
C GLY A 224 -3.97 5.52 11.54
N HIS A 225 -4.87 5.74 12.50
CA HIS A 225 -4.52 6.18 13.84
C HIS A 225 -4.48 4.98 14.80
N ASN A 226 -3.34 4.77 15.46
CA ASN A 226 -3.24 3.78 16.53
C ASN A 226 -3.83 4.35 17.82
N VAL A 227 -4.76 3.61 18.40
CA VAL A 227 -5.40 3.93 19.67
C VAL A 227 -5.16 2.79 20.64
N LEU A 228 -4.69 3.11 21.84
CA LEU A 228 -4.58 2.14 22.91
C LEU A 228 -5.96 1.94 23.55
N THR A 229 -6.44 0.70 23.55
CA THR A 229 -7.67 0.26 24.20
C THR A 229 -7.35 -0.66 25.38
N ASN A 230 -8.36 -1.08 26.12
CA ASN A 230 -8.18 -2.07 27.21
C ASN A 230 -7.67 -3.41 26.69
N ASP A 231 -7.92 -3.71 25.42
CA ASP A 231 -7.55 -4.97 24.76
C ASP A 231 -6.24 -4.88 23.94
N GLY A 232 -5.52 -3.77 23.98
CA GLY A 232 -4.31 -3.54 23.22
C GLY A 232 -4.45 -2.41 22.20
N TYR A 233 -3.53 -2.36 21.22
CA TYR A 233 -3.60 -1.34 20.17
C TYR A 233 -4.62 -1.71 19.09
N GLU A 234 -5.49 -0.75 18.79
CA GLU A 234 -6.43 -0.81 17.68
C GLU A 234 -6.13 0.27 16.64
N LEU A 235 -6.51 0.02 15.39
CA LEU A 235 -6.37 0.99 14.32
C LEU A 235 -7.74 1.56 13.95
N ILE A 236 -7.88 2.88 14.04
CA ILE A 236 -9.07 3.60 13.60
C ILE A 236 -8.75 4.43 12.37
N ASP A 237 -9.79 4.76 11.61
CA ASP A 237 -9.69 5.53 10.36
C ASP A 237 -8.68 4.91 9.38
N ALA A 238 -8.64 3.58 9.33
CA ALA A 238 -7.71 2.86 8.47
C ALA A 238 -8.07 3.03 7.00
N GLN A 239 -7.14 3.56 6.20
CA GLN A 239 -7.32 3.79 4.77
C GLN A 239 -6.18 3.16 3.97
N ILE A 240 -6.46 2.78 2.72
CA ILE A 240 -5.45 2.27 1.79
C ILE A 240 -4.76 3.45 1.10
N ALA A 241 -3.43 3.56 1.26
CA ALA A 241 -2.60 4.54 0.56
C ALA A 241 -2.17 4.05 -0.83
N TYR A 242 -1.87 2.75 -0.96
CA TYR A 242 -1.43 2.15 -2.20
C TYR A 242 -2.14 0.82 -2.43
N HIS A 243 -2.60 0.59 -3.64
CA HIS A 243 -2.95 -0.73 -4.15
C HIS A 243 -1.77 -1.32 -4.90
N ILE A 244 -1.48 -2.59 -4.65
CA ILE A 244 -0.39 -3.32 -5.30
C ILE A 244 -0.96 -4.63 -5.83
N ASP A 245 -0.89 -4.79 -7.14
CA ASP A 245 -1.25 -6.04 -7.80
C ASP A 245 -0.08 -7.01 -7.72
N VAL A 246 -0.35 -8.21 -7.23
CA VAL A 246 0.66 -9.24 -7.01
C VAL A 246 0.19 -10.58 -7.57
N ASP A 247 1.09 -11.53 -7.63
CA ASP A 247 0.80 -12.93 -7.91
C ASP A 247 1.64 -13.77 -6.96
N LEU A 248 1.05 -14.12 -5.82
CA LEU A 248 1.73 -14.77 -4.72
C LEU A 248 1.01 -16.05 -4.34
N ASP A 249 1.75 -17.14 -4.29
CA ASP A 249 1.26 -18.41 -3.77
C ASP A 249 1.28 -18.36 -2.23
N VAL A 250 0.15 -18.68 -1.60
CA VAL A 250 0.03 -18.73 -0.14
C VAL A 250 0.94 -19.81 0.47
N SER A 251 1.36 -20.80 -0.33
CA SER A 251 2.26 -21.87 0.12
C SER A 251 3.72 -21.46 0.22
N VAL A 252 4.10 -20.26 -0.23
CA VAL A 252 5.49 -19.78 -0.26
C VAL A 252 5.69 -18.68 0.77
N THR A 253 6.71 -18.80 1.61
CA THR A 253 7.16 -17.70 2.49
C THR A 253 7.56 -16.49 1.67
N PHE A 254 7.09 -15.33 2.09
CA PHE A 254 7.17 -14.12 1.30
C PHE A 254 7.97 -13.04 2.02
N ASP A 255 9.13 -12.73 1.47
CA ASP A 255 9.93 -11.54 1.79
C ASP A 255 9.81 -10.57 0.61
N ALA A 256 8.87 -9.63 0.65
CA ALA A 256 8.74 -8.62 -0.38
C ALA A 256 9.36 -7.31 0.06
N ARG A 257 10.44 -6.98 -0.59
CA ARG A 257 10.95 -5.62 -0.61
C ARG A 257 10.27 -4.88 -1.77
N ILE A 258 9.20 -4.18 -1.46
CA ILE A 258 8.47 -3.43 -2.47
C ILE A 258 9.04 -2.02 -2.52
N PRO A 259 9.74 -1.63 -3.61
CA PRO A 259 10.09 -0.25 -3.84
C PRO A 259 8.83 0.52 -4.22
N PHE A 260 8.44 1.51 -3.40
CA PHE A 260 7.40 2.44 -3.77
C PHE A 260 7.95 3.47 -4.75
N LYS A 261 7.29 3.54 -5.90
CA LYS A 261 7.59 4.52 -6.94
C LYS A 261 6.62 5.68 -6.77
N GLU A 262 7.08 6.80 -6.21
CA GLU A 262 6.36 8.06 -6.30
C GLU A 262 6.84 8.82 -7.53
N ASN A 263 5.93 9.08 -8.44
CA ASN A 263 6.13 10.11 -9.44
C ASN A 263 5.78 11.44 -8.77
N ILE A 264 6.77 12.29 -8.53
CA ILE A 264 6.50 13.65 -8.10
C ILE A 264 6.04 14.42 -9.32
N GLU A 265 4.74 14.46 -9.54
CA GLU A 265 4.12 15.42 -10.46
C GLU A 265 3.89 16.71 -9.69
N LEU A 266 4.77 17.67 -9.85
CA LEU A 266 4.57 19.02 -9.35
C LEU A 266 3.63 19.76 -10.31
N GLY A 267 2.34 19.83 -9.96
CA GLY A 267 1.38 20.74 -10.57
C GLY A 267 0.95 20.39 -11.99
N GLY A 268 0.22 19.30 -12.17
CA GLY A 268 -0.53 18.98 -13.38
C GLY A 268 0.31 18.74 -14.62
N ALA A 269 0.30 17.55 -15.15
CA ALA A 269 0.65 17.08 -16.50
C ALA A 269 1.91 17.64 -17.22
N GLU A 270 2.72 18.47 -16.60
CA GLU A 270 3.97 18.94 -17.20
C GLU A 270 5.16 18.21 -16.55
N PRO A 271 5.96 17.46 -17.34
CA PRO A 271 7.14 16.80 -16.83
C PRO A 271 8.13 17.83 -16.29
N LEU A 272 8.72 17.55 -15.12
CA LEU A 272 9.85 18.32 -14.62
C LEU A 272 10.99 18.27 -15.64
N TRP A 273 11.23 19.40 -16.30
CA TRP A 273 12.29 19.54 -17.28
C TRP A 273 13.64 19.57 -16.55
N ILE A 274 14.34 18.47 -16.55
CA ILE A 274 15.77 18.49 -16.24
C ILE A 274 16.47 18.89 -17.52
N SER A 275 16.89 20.17 -17.61
CA SER A 275 17.83 20.58 -18.62
C SER A 275 19.07 19.69 -18.52
N LYS A 276 19.36 18.96 -19.59
CA LYS A 276 20.49 18.05 -19.80
C LYS A 276 21.47 17.93 -18.63
N VAL A 277 21.39 16.81 -17.92
CA VAL A 277 22.57 16.30 -17.23
C VAL A 277 23.47 15.69 -18.34
N ASN A 278 24.46 16.46 -18.80
CA ASN A 278 25.56 15.95 -19.64
C ASN A 278 26.43 15.02 -18.82
#